data_53d41acc639c3cd90130ab5b9be91444
#
_entry.id   53d41acc639c3cd90130ab5b9be91444
#
_cell.length_a   1.000
_cell.length_b   1.000
_cell.length_c   1.000
_cell.angle_alpha   90.00
_cell.angle_beta   90.00
_cell.angle_gamma   90.00
#
_symmetry.space_group_name_H-M   'P 1'
#
loop_
_entity.id
_entity.type
_entity.pdbx_description
1 polymer ?
#
loop_
_entity_poly.entity_id
_entity_poly.type
_entity_poly.pdbx_seq_one_letter_code
_entity_poly.pdbx_strand_id
1 'polypeptide(L)'
;LGLPKNTVMVNDMEDPKMQNGINQHTQAWADEMRRLGYSNLMYYTSASWLDQNNLRSKGPVNTSQFGYSNFWVAQYPSSNLNLDGAKSLKYNSGAGAWQFTAQAQLLAGKHVFDHSVDYTGRFTQQSALAKQPLKGNISIQNKNNVNGSFDVVISNVSAPYGVSVVSVPVWS
;
A
#
# COMPACT_ATOMS: atom_id res chain seq x y z
N LEU A 1 -3.25 14.16 10.78
CA LEU A 1 -3.64 12.76 10.59
C LEU A 1 -2.84 11.78 11.46
N GLY A 2 -1.70 12.18 12.05
CA GLY A 2 -0.89 11.30 12.91
C GLY A 2 -0.12 10.19 12.18
N LEU A 3 -0.20 10.12 10.85
CA LEU A 3 0.56 9.16 10.06
C LEU A 3 2.00 9.63 9.82
N PRO A 4 2.97 8.71 9.62
CA PRO A 4 4.30 9.08 9.16
C PRO A 4 4.24 9.91 7.88
N LYS A 5 5.11 10.93 7.75
CA LYS A 5 5.05 11.86 6.62
C LYS A 5 5.43 11.26 5.26
N ASN A 6 6.08 10.10 5.27
CA ASN A 6 6.38 9.31 4.08
C ASN A 6 5.27 8.34 3.66
N THR A 7 4.15 8.31 4.39
CA THR A 7 2.99 7.49 4.03
C THR A 7 2.51 7.83 2.62
N VAL A 8 2.23 6.80 1.83
CA VAL A 8 1.58 6.96 0.52
C VAL A 8 0.13 7.38 0.77
N MET A 9 -0.22 8.59 0.33
CA MET A 9 -1.58 9.10 0.38
C MET A 9 -2.23 8.89 -0.98
N VAL A 10 -3.34 8.18 -1.03
CA VAL A 10 -4.02 7.84 -2.28
C VAL A 10 -5.33 8.63 -2.37
N ASN A 11 -5.51 9.35 -3.49
CA ASN A 11 -6.80 9.92 -3.88
C ASN A 11 -7.54 8.91 -4.75
N ASP A 12 -8.64 8.40 -4.25
CA ASP A 12 -9.50 7.45 -4.94
C ASP A 12 -10.54 8.21 -5.78
N MET A 13 -10.46 8.08 -7.10
CA MET A 13 -11.27 8.81 -8.08
C MET A 13 -12.10 7.84 -8.91
N GLU A 14 -13.19 7.32 -8.35
CA GLU A 14 -14.04 6.31 -8.99
C GLU A 14 -15.52 6.69 -9.08
N ASP A 15 -16.02 7.58 -8.21
CA ASP A 15 -17.42 8.00 -8.28
C ASP A 15 -17.65 8.88 -9.52
N PRO A 16 -18.58 8.49 -10.45
CA PRO A 16 -18.90 9.28 -11.64
C PRO A 16 -19.23 10.74 -11.36
N LYS A 17 -19.74 11.07 -10.18
CA LYS A 17 -20.01 12.46 -9.77
C LYS A 17 -18.75 13.31 -9.66
N MET A 18 -17.58 12.68 -9.46
CA MET A 18 -16.30 13.38 -9.38
C MET A 18 -15.80 13.88 -10.73
N GLN A 19 -16.31 13.35 -11.85
CA GLN A 19 -15.79 13.69 -13.19
C GLN A 19 -15.91 15.19 -13.51
N ASN A 20 -16.97 15.85 -13.02
CA ASN A 20 -17.08 17.29 -13.18
C ASN A 20 -16.05 18.02 -12.31
N GLY A 21 -15.11 18.71 -12.94
CA GLY A 21 -14.06 19.45 -12.24
C GLY A 21 -12.98 18.55 -11.60
N ILE A 22 -12.86 17.27 -12.03
CA ILE A 22 -11.97 16.27 -11.39
C ILE A 22 -10.54 16.78 -11.23
N ASN A 23 -9.98 17.45 -12.23
CA ASN A 23 -8.59 17.93 -12.15
C ASN A 23 -8.43 19.04 -11.12
N GLN A 24 -9.42 19.96 -11.01
CA GLN A 24 -9.40 21.02 -10.01
C GLN A 24 -9.52 20.46 -8.59
N HIS A 25 -10.43 19.52 -8.36
CA HIS A 25 -10.62 18.90 -7.05
C HIS A 25 -9.42 18.05 -6.64
N THR A 26 -8.86 17.30 -7.59
CA THR A 26 -7.64 16.51 -7.38
C THR A 26 -6.45 17.40 -7.03
N GLN A 27 -6.31 18.55 -7.71
CA GLN A 27 -5.26 19.53 -7.38
C GLN A 27 -5.44 20.09 -5.97
N ALA A 28 -6.66 20.49 -5.61
CA ALA A 28 -6.96 21.01 -4.28
C ALA A 28 -6.66 19.99 -3.17
N TRP A 29 -7.00 18.70 -3.40
CA TRP A 29 -6.63 17.62 -2.48
C TRP A 29 -5.12 17.48 -2.37
N ALA A 30 -4.41 17.49 -3.49
CA ALA A 30 -2.95 17.33 -3.50
C ALA A 30 -2.25 18.48 -2.76
N ASP A 31 -2.72 19.70 -2.94
CA ASP A 31 -2.17 20.88 -2.27
C ASP A 31 -2.42 20.83 -0.76
N GLU A 32 -3.60 20.40 -0.34
CA GLU A 32 -3.91 20.23 1.07
C GLU A 32 -3.05 19.11 1.71
N MET A 33 -2.86 17.97 1.04
CA MET A 33 -1.98 16.92 1.53
C MET A 33 -0.55 17.43 1.71
N ARG A 34 -0.02 18.18 0.73
CA ARG A 34 1.31 18.80 0.83
C ARG A 34 1.39 19.81 1.96
N ARG A 35 0.37 20.65 2.13
CA ARG A 35 0.27 21.60 3.27
C ARG A 35 0.33 20.87 4.62
N LEU A 36 -0.27 19.70 4.71
CA LEU A 36 -0.24 18.83 5.88
C LEU A 36 1.08 18.05 6.02
N GLY A 37 2.03 18.21 5.08
CA GLY A 37 3.34 17.60 5.10
C GLY A 37 3.42 16.20 4.47
N TYR A 38 2.40 15.77 3.73
CA TYR A 38 2.39 14.51 2.98
C TYR A 38 2.70 14.79 1.51
N SER A 39 3.86 14.39 1.04
CA SER A 39 4.30 14.61 -0.34
C SER A 39 4.28 13.36 -1.22
N ASN A 40 4.14 12.17 -0.61
CA ASN A 40 4.07 10.91 -1.33
C ASN A 40 2.62 10.64 -1.77
N LEU A 41 2.21 11.29 -2.87
CA LEU A 41 0.82 11.26 -3.35
C LEU A 41 0.68 10.31 -4.52
N MET A 42 -0.41 9.54 -4.54
CA MET A 42 -0.86 8.73 -5.66
C MET A 42 -2.34 8.99 -5.97
N TYR A 43 -2.72 8.71 -7.21
CA TYR A 43 -4.06 8.95 -7.74
C TYR A 43 -4.59 7.63 -8.30
N TYR A 44 -5.56 7.03 -7.60
CA TYR A 44 -6.19 5.80 -8.05
C TYR A 44 -7.40 6.11 -8.91
N THR A 45 -7.49 5.47 -10.08
CA THR A 45 -8.65 5.55 -10.96
C THR A 45 -8.62 4.45 -12.02
N SER A 46 -9.76 4.26 -12.71
CA SER A 46 -9.85 3.39 -13.87
C SER A 46 -9.09 3.97 -15.07
N ALA A 47 -8.50 3.10 -15.89
CA ALA A 47 -7.85 3.51 -17.15
C ALA A 47 -8.76 4.32 -18.07
N SER A 48 -10.08 4.06 -18.05
CA SER A 48 -11.06 4.79 -18.86
C SER A 48 -11.22 6.27 -18.47
N TRP A 49 -10.77 6.65 -17.26
CA TRP A 49 -10.84 8.04 -16.79
C TRP A 49 -9.63 8.88 -17.19
N LEU A 50 -8.56 8.25 -17.65
CA LEU A 50 -7.34 8.95 -18.00
C LEU A 50 -7.43 9.54 -19.43
N ASP A 51 -6.88 10.73 -19.62
CA ASP A 51 -6.71 11.36 -20.96
C ASP A 51 -5.69 10.60 -21.81
N GLN A 52 -4.73 9.94 -21.18
CA GLN A 52 -3.74 9.05 -21.80
C GLN A 52 -3.98 7.62 -21.31
N ASN A 53 -4.54 6.79 -22.18
CA ASN A 53 -4.80 5.38 -21.94
C ASN A 53 -4.72 4.60 -23.27
N ASN A 54 -4.76 3.26 -23.20
CA ASN A 54 -4.76 2.39 -24.38
C ASN A 54 -6.17 2.04 -24.89
N LEU A 55 -7.22 2.72 -24.40
CA LEU A 55 -8.61 2.51 -24.80
C LEU A 55 -9.02 3.46 -25.93
N ARG A 56 -10.17 3.16 -26.57
CA ARG A 56 -10.74 4.03 -27.62
C ARG A 56 -11.13 5.41 -27.08
N SER A 57 -11.74 5.45 -25.91
CA SER A 57 -12.22 6.69 -25.29
C SER A 57 -11.19 7.23 -24.33
N LYS A 58 -11.04 8.54 -24.32
CA LYS A 58 -10.21 9.28 -23.37
C LYS A 58 -11.07 9.84 -22.25
N GLY A 59 -10.55 9.77 -21.05
CA GLY A 59 -11.24 10.27 -19.86
C GLY A 59 -10.89 11.71 -19.51
N PRO A 60 -11.52 12.27 -18.47
CA PRO A 60 -11.36 13.66 -18.07
C PRO A 60 -10.10 13.94 -17.23
N VAL A 61 -9.41 12.92 -16.72
CA VAL A 61 -8.27 13.09 -15.82
C VAL A 61 -7.01 13.42 -16.61
N ASN A 62 -6.42 14.58 -16.33
CA ASN A 62 -5.20 15.05 -16.99
C ASN A 62 -3.96 14.41 -16.36
N THR A 63 -3.43 13.39 -17.01
CA THR A 63 -2.26 12.64 -16.54
C THR A 63 -0.98 13.47 -16.52
N SER A 64 -0.85 14.45 -17.43
CA SER A 64 0.34 15.32 -17.49
C SER A 64 0.39 16.28 -16.30
N GLN A 65 -0.77 16.75 -15.82
CA GLN A 65 -0.85 17.67 -14.66
C GLN A 65 -0.33 17.02 -13.39
N PHE A 66 -0.63 15.73 -13.18
CA PHE A 66 -0.33 15.02 -11.93
C PHE A 66 0.90 14.11 -12.04
N GLY A 67 1.43 13.92 -13.25
CA GLY A 67 2.53 13.00 -13.55
C GLY A 67 2.06 11.55 -13.61
N TYR A 68 2.15 10.91 -14.79
CA TYR A 68 1.59 9.58 -15.01
C TYR A 68 2.14 8.51 -14.04
N SER A 69 3.42 8.62 -13.64
CA SER A 69 4.04 7.73 -12.65
C SER A 69 3.45 7.85 -11.23
N ASN A 70 2.59 8.82 -10.97
CA ASN A 70 1.86 8.95 -9.72
C ASN A 70 0.47 8.31 -9.75
N PHE A 71 0.09 7.68 -10.86
CA PHE A 71 -1.20 6.99 -10.93
C PHE A 71 -1.09 5.51 -10.54
N TRP A 72 -2.10 5.04 -9.84
CA TRP A 72 -2.42 3.63 -9.64
C TRP A 72 -3.64 3.33 -10.48
N VAL A 73 -3.44 2.66 -11.61
CA VAL A 73 -4.45 2.50 -12.66
C VAL A 73 -5.16 1.17 -12.53
N ALA A 74 -6.48 1.17 -12.44
CA ALA A 74 -7.30 -0.04 -12.54
C ALA A 74 -7.65 -0.32 -14.00
N GLN A 75 -7.28 -1.52 -14.48
CA GLN A 75 -7.65 -2.02 -15.80
C GLN A 75 -7.58 -3.54 -15.80
N TYR A 76 -8.68 -4.20 -16.10
CA TYR A 76 -8.84 -5.64 -16.04
C TYR A 76 -8.94 -6.25 -17.45
N PRO A 77 -7.81 -6.59 -18.08
CA PRO A 77 -7.82 -7.11 -19.46
C PRO A 77 -8.38 -8.55 -19.57
N SER A 78 -8.33 -9.31 -18.47
CA SER A 78 -8.83 -10.67 -18.40
C SER A 78 -9.23 -11.02 -16.94
N SER A 79 -10.28 -11.80 -16.77
CA SER A 79 -10.75 -12.28 -15.46
C SER A 79 -9.77 -13.28 -14.80
N ASN A 80 -8.92 -13.93 -15.59
CA ASN A 80 -8.02 -15.00 -15.11
C ASN A 80 -6.55 -14.58 -15.08
N LEU A 81 -6.27 -13.27 -15.13
CA LEU A 81 -4.90 -12.79 -15.13
C LEU A 81 -4.28 -12.97 -13.74
N ASN A 82 -3.18 -13.70 -13.68
CA ASN A 82 -2.36 -13.84 -12.48
C ASN A 82 -1.20 -12.85 -12.45
N LEU A 83 -0.45 -12.83 -11.36
CA LEU A 83 0.65 -11.88 -11.17
C LEU A 83 1.76 -12.01 -12.23
N ASP A 84 2.13 -13.23 -12.61
CA ASP A 84 3.19 -13.44 -13.59
C ASP A 84 2.75 -13.01 -14.98
N GLY A 85 1.50 -13.30 -15.36
CA GLY A 85 0.89 -12.80 -16.57
C GLY A 85 0.82 -11.26 -16.60
N ALA A 86 0.43 -10.63 -15.49
CA ALA A 86 0.39 -9.18 -15.37
C ALA A 86 1.79 -8.56 -15.52
N LYS A 87 2.80 -9.12 -14.86
CA LYS A 87 4.20 -8.69 -15.01
C LYS A 87 4.71 -8.82 -16.43
N SER A 88 4.26 -9.84 -17.16
CA SER A 88 4.62 -10.05 -18.58
C SER A 88 3.92 -9.09 -19.51
N LEU A 89 2.62 -8.83 -19.30
CA LEU A 89 1.82 -7.90 -20.13
C LEU A 89 2.24 -6.44 -19.96
N LYS A 90 2.66 -6.02 -18.78
CA LYS A 90 3.14 -4.67 -18.45
C LYS A 90 2.18 -3.56 -18.89
N TYR A 91 0.86 -3.77 -18.78
CA TYR A 91 -0.11 -2.71 -19.04
C TYR A 91 0.11 -1.54 -18.07
N ASN A 92 -0.09 -0.33 -18.58
CA ASN A 92 0.10 0.90 -17.83
C ASN A 92 1.49 1.00 -17.15
N SER A 93 2.53 0.43 -17.74
CA SER A 93 3.87 0.34 -17.14
C SER A 93 4.56 1.70 -16.92
N GLY A 94 4.05 2.78 -17.51
CA GLY A 94 4.46 4.16 -17.19
C GLY A 94 3.78 4.75 -15.96
N ALA A 95 2.71 4.12 -15.45
CA ALA A 95 2.06 4.47 -14.20
C ALA A 95 2.88 4.00 -12.99
N GLY A 96 2.51 4.45 -11.80
CA GLY A 96 3.13 4.01 -10.54
C GLY A 96 2.77 2.58 -10.16
N ALA A 97 1.52 2.20 -10.40
CA ALA A 97 1.02 0.85 -10.16
C ALA A 97 -0.15 0.51 -11.11
N TRP A 98 -0.41 -0.76 -11.28
CA TRP A 98 -1.52 -1.28 -12.06
C TRP A 98 -2.30 -2.33 -11.29
N GLN A 99 -3.58 -2.05 -10.99
CA GLN A 99 -4.52 -3.04 -10.48
C GLN A 99 -5.07 -3.83 -11.66
N PHE A 100 -4.66 -5.09 -11.78
CA PHE A 100 -4.94 -5.91 -12.95
C PHE A 100 -6.11 -6.87 -12.77
N THR A 101 -6.58 -7.06 -11.54
CA THR A 101 -7.75 -7.88 -11.24
C THR A 101 -8.37 -7.49 -9.90
N ALA A 102 -9.68 -7.68 -9.78
CA ALA A 102 -10.44 -7.65 -8.53
C ALA A 102 -10.93 -9.07 -8.15
N GLN A 103 -10.34 -10.13 -8.74
CA GLN A 103 -10.78 -11.52 -8.59
C GLN A 103 -9.65 -12.45 -8.13
N ALA A 104 -8.61 -11.91 -7.49
CA ALA A 104 -7.48 -12.72 -7.05
C ALA A 104 -7.86 -13.64 -5.90
N GLN A 105 -7.64 -14.93 -6.06
CA GLN A 105 -7.81 -15.97 -5.05
C GLN A 105 -6.52 -16.14 -4.23
N LEU A 106 -6.20 -15.18 -3.36
CA LEU A 106 -4.96 -15.18 -2.58
C LEU A 106 -5.01 -16.10 -1.36
N LEU A 107 -6.21 -16.36 -0.85
CA LEU A 107 -6.45 -17.22 0.31
C LEU A 107 -7.50 -18.28 -0.04
N ALA A 108 -7.13 -19.55 0.05
CA ALA A 108 -8.02 -20.66 -0.27
C ALA A 108 -9.32 -20.60 0.54
N GLY A 109 -10.46 -20.72 -0.17
CA GLY A 109 -11.79 -20.71 0.43
C GLY A 109 -12.23 -19.38 1.05
N LYS A 110 -11.54 -18.27 0.75
CA LYS A 110 -11.89 -16.92 1.17
C LYS A 110 -12.40 -16.09 0.00
N HIS A 111 -12.79 -14.84 0.30
CA HIS A 111 -13.21 -13.89 -0.73
C HIS A 111 -12.08 -13.60 -1.73
N VAL A 112 -12.46 -13.12 -2.90
CA VAL A 112 -11.54 -12.58 -3.89
C VAL A 112 -10.99 -11.23 -3.42
N PHE A 113 -9.83 -10.88 -3.93
CA PHE A 113 -9.10 -9.65 -3.57
C PHE A 113 -8.67 -8.90 -4.81
N ASP A 114 -8.50 -7.59 -4.66
CA ASP A 114 -7.81 -6.77 -5.63
C ASP A 114 -6.32 -7.13 -5.65
N HIS A 115 -5.74 -7.19 -6.85
CA HIS A 115 -4.33 -7.49 -6.98
C HIS A 115 -3.66 -6.53 -7.96
N SER A 116 -2.50 -6.02 -7.57
CA SER A 116 -1.78 -5.00 -8.32
C SER A 116 -0.32 -5.35 -8.55
N VAL A 117 0.26 -4.78 -9.60
CA VAL A 117 1.70 -4.68 -9.81
C VAL A 117 2.13 -3.27 -9.41
N ASP A 118 3.11 -3.16 -8.52
CA ASP A 118 3.74 -1.89 -8.16
C ASP A 118 4.97 -1.70 -9.05
N TYR A 119 4.91 -0.73 -9.97
CA TYR A 119 5.99 -0.45 -10.90
C TYR A 119 7.08 0.45 -10.33
N THR A 120 6.73 1.27 -9.36
CA THR A 120 7.64 2.27 -8.77
C THR A 120 8.19 1.84 -7.40
N GLY A 121 7.67 0.77 -6.84
CA GLY A 121 8.03 0.32 -5.50
C GLY A 121 7.43 1.17 -4.37
N ARG A 122 6.55 2.12 -4.65
CA ARG A 122 6.00 3.03 -3.63
C ARG A 122 5.23 2.31 -2.54
N PHE A 123 4.51 1.23 -2.88
CA PHE A 123 3.79 0.41 -1.93
C PHE A 123 4.66 -0.66 -1.29
N THR A 124 5.73 -1.10 -1.98
CA THR A 124 6.56 -2.24 -1.58
C THR A 124 7.89 -1.81 -0.96
N GLN A 125 8.44 -0.63 -1.28
CA GLN A 125 9.69 -0.14 -0.69
C GLN A 125 9.56 0.23 0.79
N GLN A 126 8.37 0.49 1.29
CA GLN A 126 8.16 0.59 2.74
C GLN A 126 8.51 -0.71 3.47
N SER A 127 8.52 -1.85 2.78
CA SER A 127 9.08 -3.09 3.31
C SER A 127 10.60 -3.03 3.57
N ALA A 128 11.32 -2.07 3.05
CA ALA A 128 12.74 -1.88 3.41
C ALA A 128 12.88 -1.34 4.85
N LEU A 129 11.93 -0.54 5.32
CA LEU A 129 11.83 -0.15 6.73
C LEU A 129 11.29 -1.29 7.60
N ALA A 130 10.36 -2.09 7.07
CA ALA A 130 9.85 -3.30 7.72
C ALA A 130 10.90 -4.43 7.80
N LYS A 131 11.96 -4.37 7.01
CA LYS A 131 13.11 -5.29 7.07
C LYS A 131 14.15 -4.90 8.12
N GLN A 132 13.97 -3.82 8.85
CA GLN A 132 14.77 -3.62 10.06
C GLN A 132 14.38 -4.72 11.06
N PRO A 133 15.32 -5.56 11.46
CA PRO A 133 14.99 -6.67 12.36
C PRO A 133 14.43 -6.13 13.67
N LEU A 134 13.36 -6.73 14.14
CA LEU A 134 12.95 -6.57 15.51
C LEU A 134 14.15 -6.87 16.39
N LYS A 135 14.49 -5.96 17.28
CA LYS A 135 15.57 -6.12 18.24
C LYS A 135 14.98 -6.17 19.64
N GLY A 136 15.53 -6.99 20.47
CA GLY A 136 15.17 -7.09 21.86
C GLY A 136 16.07 -8.12 22.55
N ASN A 137 16.22 -7.98 23.85
CA ASN A 137 16.93 -8.93 24.68
C ASN A 137 15.92 -9.66 25.56
N ILE A 138 16.08 -10.97 25.67
CA ILE A 138 15.30 -11.82 26.58
C ILE A 138 16.26 -12.36 27.63
N SER A 139 15.90 -12.24 28.91
CA SER A 139 16.62 -12.85 30.02
C SER A 139 15.65 -13.46 31.02
N ILE A 140 16.08 -14.55 31.65
CA ILE A 140 15.37 -15.16 32.75
C ILE A 140 16.03 -14.70 34.06
N GLN A 141 15.22 -14.12 34.95
CA GLN A 141 15.68 -13.61 36.25
C GLN A 141 14.86 -14.24 37.37
N ASN A 142 15.30 -14.05 38.62
CA ASN A 142 14.61 -14.46 39.82
C ASN A 142 14.12 -15.93 39.81
N LYS A 143 14.94 -16.82 39.24
CA LYS A 143 14.60 -18.24 39.15
C LYS A 143 14.54 -18.86 40.55
N ASN A 144 13.39 -19.42 40.89
CA ASN A 144 13.18 -20.15 42.13
C ASN A 144 12.82 -21.60 41.83
N ASN A 145 13.78 -22.49 42.09
CA ASN A 145 13.63 -23.94 41.78
C ASN A 145 12.75 -24.67 42.83
N VAL A 146 12.40 -24.00 43.99
CA VAL A 146 11.57 -24.62 45.01
C VAL A 146 10.09 -24.54 44.64
N ASN A 147 9.65 -23.39 44.11
CA ASN A 147 8.26 -23.18 43.70
C ASN A 147 8.05 -23.18 42.17
N GLY A 148 9.12 -23.36 41.40
CA GLY A 148 9.05 -23.43 39.94
C GLY A 148 8.79 -22.06 39.26
N SER A 149 9.05 -20.93 39.95
CA SER A 149 8.82 -19.59 39.38
C SER A 149 10.09 -18.98 38.80
N PHE A 150 9.91 -18.09 37.82
CA PHE A 150 10.96 -17.24 37.25
C PHE A 150 10.31 -16.02 36.56
N ASP A 151 11.12 -14.98 36.39
CA ASP A 151 10.73 -13.81 35.64
C ASP A 151 11.35 -13.86 34.24
N VAL A 152 10.55 -13.56 33.23
CA VAL A 152 11.02 -13.31 31.87
C VAL A 152 11.11 -11.80 31.68
N VAL A 153 12.34 -11.29 31.57
CA VAL A 153 12.59 -9.87 31.31
C VAL A 153 12.90 -9.64 29.85
N ILE A 154 12.08 -8.82 29.21
CA ILE A 154 12.28 -8.39 27.83
C ILE A 154 12.69 -6.92 27.87
N SER A 155 13.87 -6.62 27.31
CA SER A 155 14.44 -5.28 27.35
C SER A 155 14.97 -4.85 25.98
N ASN A 156 15.20 -3.54 25.79
CA ASN A 156 15.73 -2.96 24.57
C ASN A 156 14.94 -3.33 23.31
N VAL A 157 13.62 -3.46 23.45
CA VAL A 157 12.75 -3.81 22.32
C VAL A 157 12.65 -2.60 21.40
N SER A 158 13.00 -2.81 20.13
CA SER A 158 12.91 -1.80 19.09
C SER A 158 12.27 -2.41 17.86
N ALA A 159 11.26 -1.72 17.34
CA ALA A 159 10.58 -2.05 16.10
C ALA A 159 10.44 -0.80 15.24
N PRO A 160 10.50 -0.87 13.90
CA PRO A 160 10.44 0.30 13.01
C PRO A 160 9.20 1.17 13.20
N TYR A 161 8.09 0.57 13.62
CA TYR A 161 6.79 1.24 13.80
C TYR A 161 6.31 1.26 15.25
N GLY A 162 7.20 1.03 16.21
CA GLY A 162 6.84 0.87 17.62
C GLY A 162 6.38 -0.54 17.97
N VAL A 163 6.16 -0.76 19.26
CA VAL A 163 5.74 -2.07 19.80
C VAL A 163 4.37 -1.90 20.41
N SER A 164 3.36 -2.60 19.90
CA SER A 164 2.01 -2.60 20.45
C SER A 164 1.77 -3.77 21.41
N VAL A 165 2.40 -4.92 21.13
CA VAL A 165 2.24 -6.13 21.94
C VAL A 165 3.54 -6.92 21.95
N VAL A 166 3.91 -7.47 23.11
CA VAL A 166 4.94 -8.49 23.25
C VAL A 166 4.27 -9.71 23.89
N SER A 167 4.34 -10.86 23.22
CA SER A 167 3.80 -12.12 23.74
C SER A 167 4.92 -13.09 24.05
N VAL A 168 4.90 -13.68 25.23
CA VAL A 168 5.84 -14.72 25.66
C VAL A 168 5.04 -16.00 25.87
N PRO A 169 5.02 -16.93 24.91
CA PRO A 169 4.41 -18.22 25.14
C PRO A 169 5.29 -19.03 26.10
N VAL A 170 4.67 -19.57 27.16
CA VAL A 170 5.29 -20.46 28.12
C VAL A 170 4.50 -21.77 28.12
N TRP A 171 5.19 -22.89 28.02
CA TRP A 171 4.58 -24.20 28.09
C TRP A 171 5.37 -25.08 29.05
N SER A 172 4.66 -25.97 29.76
CA SER A 172 5.19 -26.97 30.69
C SER A 172 5.39 -28.31 30.00
#